data_4f334a998bfa44fbf8f432a5fe5817ed
#
_entry.id   4f334a998bfa44fbf8f432a5fe5817ed
#
_cell.length_a   1.000
_cell.length_b   1.000
_cell.length_c   1.000
_cell.angle_alpha   90.00
_cell.angle_beta   90.00
_cell.angle_gamma   90.00
#
_symmetry.space_group_name_H-M   'P 1'
#
loop_
_entity.id
_entity.type
_entity.pdbx_description
1 polymer ?
#
loop_
_entity_poly.entity_id
_entity_poly.type
_entity_poly.pdbx_seq_one_letter_code
_entity_poly.pdbx_strand_id
1 'polypeptide(L)'
;IQGDSVRVFNNHFQTTSVNAVKPRLYQAHAEGKQLEETEAAFHMAFQMKKNFVKRATQADYIRKMLDPGEGPVILCGDFNDTPASYTYRTVKGDLTDGFRDCGSGFGYTFRQLKRIFRIDYIIYSPDFKGVTYDSPNLDYSDHKPVVWLGYVN
;
A
#
# COMPACT_ATOMS: atom_id res chain seq x y z
N ILE A 1 -25.53 4.10 -10.47
CA ILE A 1 -25.01 4.77 -11.67
C ILE A 1 -25.87 4.23 -12.80
N GLN A 2 -26.71 5.06 -13.38
CA GLN A 2 -27.71 4.62 -14.38
C GLN A 2 -26.97 4.20 -15.66
N GLY A 3 -26.81 2.89 -15.85
CA GLY A 3 -26.36 2.30 -17.10
C GLY A 3 -24.86 2.12 -17.30
N ASP A 4 -24.00 2.70 -16.47
CA ASP A 4 -22.54 2.60 -16.62
C ASP A 4 -21.93 1.63 -15.60
N SER A 5 -20.99 0.82 -16.04
CA SER A 5 -20.23 -0.06 -15.19
C SER A 5 -19.03 0.67 -14.57
N VAL A 6 -18.72 0.36 -13.31
CA VAL A 6 -17.50 0.81 -12.63
C VAL A 6 -16.57 -0.39 -12.48
N ARG A 7 -15.32 -0.25 -12.88
CA ARG A 7 -14.30 -1.27 -12.65
C ARG A 7 -13.69 -1.07 -11.27
N VAL A 8 -13.73 -2.10 -10.45
CA VAL A 8 -13.12 -2.09 -9.11
C VAL A 8 -11.97 -3.09 -9.05
N PHE A 9 -10.77 -2.60 -8.74
CA PHE A 9 -9.58 -3.40 -8.54
C PHE A 9 -9.28 -3.46 -7.03
N ASN A 10 -9.37 -4.64 -6.45
CA ASN A 10 -8.93 -4.88 -5.06
C ASN A 10 -7.61 -5.64 -5.09
N ASN A 11 -6.55 -5.06 -4.51
CA ASN A 11 -5.18 -5.54 -4.64
C ASN A 11 -4.54 -5.78 -3.28
N HIS A 12 -3.78 -6.86 -3.19
CA HIS A 12 -2.87 -7.09 -2.09
C HIS A 12 -1.50 -7.44 -2.68
N PHE A 13 -0.58 -6.48 -2.68
CA PHE A 13 0.74 -6.67 -3.27
C PHE A 13 1.68 -7.42 -2.34
N GLN A 14 2.78 -7.91 -2.91
CA GLN A 14 3.77 -8.70 -2.18
C GLN A 14 4.20 -8.02 -0.88
N THR A 15 4.02 -8.70 0.23
CA THR A 15 4.46 -8.22 1.55
C THR A 15 5.96 -7.99 1.62
N THR A 16 6.39 -7.05 2.44
CA THR A 16 7.82 -6.78 2.68
C THR A 16 8.52 -7.91 3.43
N SER A 17 7.77 -8.75 4.16
CA SER A 17 8.26 -9.95 4.91
C SER A 17 9.35 -9.64 5.95
N VAL A 18 9.39 -8.43 6.49
CA VAL A 18 10.35 -8.01 7.52
C VAL A 18 10.20 -8.82 8.82
N ASN A 19 8.97 -9.25 9.11
CA ASN A 19 8.66 -9.97 10.34
C ASN A 19 9.32 -11.37 10.42
N ALA A 20 9.66 -11.98 9.29
CA ALA A 20 10.32 -13.29 9.26
C ALA A 20 11.79 -13.24 9.72
N VAL A 21 12.46 -12.11 9.59
CA VAL A 21 13.90 -11.96 9.89
C VAL A 21 14.16 -11.20 11.19
N LYS A 22 13.23 -10.36 11.63
CA LYS A 22 13.34 -9.60 12.87
C LYS A 22 13.77 -10.43 14.10
N PRO A 23 13.16 -11.60 14.39
CA PRO A 23 13.54 -12.35 15.59
C PRO A 23 15.01 -12.75 15.60
N ARG A 24 15.56 -13.20 14.46
CA ARG A 24 16.97 -13.58 14.35
C ARG A 24 17.92 -12.39 14.56
N LEU A 25 17.56 -11.24 13.99
CA LEU A 25 18.34 -10.01 14.16
C LEU A 25 18.39 -9.55 15.61
N TYR A 26 17.21 -9.54 16.29
CA TYR A 26 17.15 -9.15 17.70
C TYR A 26 17.88 -10.14 18.62
N GLN A 27 17.81 -11.43 18.34
CA GLN A 27 18.52 -12.45 19.11
C GLN A 27 20.04 -12.31 18.94
N ALA A 28 20.54 -12.19 17.72
CA ALA A 28 21.96 -12.00 17.44
C ALA A 28 22.51 -10.72 18.11
N HIS A 29 21.73 -9.64 18.08
CA HIS A 29 22.07 -8.39 18.74
C HIS A 29 22.12 -8.55 20.28
N ALA A 30 21.13 -9.20 20.88
CA ALA A 30 21.09 -9.44 22.33
C ALA A 30 22.22 -10.34 22.83
N GLU A 31 22.68 -11.27 22.00
CA GLU A 31 23.78 -12.20 22.29
C GLU A 31 25.17 -11.62 21.96
N GLY A 32 25.25 -10.39 21.43
CA GLY A 32 26.50 -9.73 21.05
C GLY A 32 27.22 -10.39 19.86
N LYS A 33 26.52 -11.16 19.06
CA LYS A 33 27.05 -11.93 17.92
C LYS A 33 27.07 -11.06 16.66
N GLN A 34 28.02 -10.18 16.53
CA GLN A 34 28.12 -9.18 15.46
C GLN A 34 28.16 -9.79 14.05
N LEU A 35 28.76 -10.95 13.88
CA LEU A 35 28.79 -11.64 12.56
C LEU A 35 27.40 -12.13 12.16
N GLU A 36 26.68 -12.79 13.08
CA GLU A 36 25.32 -13.27 12.84
C GLU A 36 24.32 -12.11 12.63
N GLU A 37 24.52 -11.00 13.34
CA GLU A 37 23.75 -9.76 13.15
C GLU A 37 23.95 -9.19 11.74
N THR A 38 25.19 -9.14 11.27
CA THR A 38 25.52 -8.66 9.91
C THR A 38 24.92 -9.56 8.83
N GLU A 39 25.05 -10.87 8.96
CA GLU A 39 24.44 -11.83 8.02
C GLU A 39 22.92 -11.73 8.01
N ALA A 40 22.27 -11.60 9.17
CA ALA A 40 20.83 -11.42 9.27
C ALA A 40 20.37 -10.11 8.61
N ALA A 41 21.14 -9.03 8.77
CA ALA A 41 20.88 -7.74 8.13
C ALA A 41 21.00 -7.82 6.59
N PHE A 42 22.03 -8.48 6.07
CA PHE A 42 22.19 -8.73 4.63
C PHE A 42 21.04 -9.58 4.07
N HIS A 43 20.68 -10.65 4.77
CA HIS A 43 19.57 -11.51 4.36
C HIS A 43 18.26 -10.73 4.32
N MET A 44 18.00 -9.88 5.33
CA MET A 44 16.83 -9.01 5.37
C MET A 44 16.81 -8.03 4.19
N ALA A 45 17.92 -7.35 3.93
CA ALA A 45 18.03 -6.42 2.81
C ALA A 45 17.82 -7.11 1.45
N PHE A 46 18.35 -8.31 1.28
CA PHE A 46 18.13 -9.11 0.07
C PHE A 46 16.67 -9.52 -0.12
N GLN A 47 16.00 -9.98 0.95
CA GLN A 47 14.57 -10.30 0.89
C GLN A 47 13.71 -9.08 0.61
N MET A 48 14.01 -7.95 1.22
CA MET A 48 13.34 -6.68 0.92
C MET A 48 13.49 -6.30 -0.55
N LYS A 49 14.72 -6.33 -1.08
CA LYS A 49 14.98 -6.06 -2.51
C LYS A 49 14.17 -6.97 -3.42
N LYS A 50 14.15 -8.28 -3.14
CA LYS A 50 13.36 -9.26 -3.91
C LYS A 50 11.88 -8.92 -3.90
N ASN A 51 11.34 -8.53 -2.75
CA ASN A 51 9.93 -8.18 -2.61
C ASN A 51 9.60 -6.83 -3.27
N PHE A 52 10.51 -5.85 -3.24
CA PHE A 52 10.37 -4.61 -4.01
C PHE A 52 10.28 -4.88 -5.53
N VAL A 53 11.13 -5.74 -6.07
CA VAL A 53 11.08 -6.11 -7.49
C VAL A 53 9.77 -6.80 -7.83
N LYS A 54 9.28 -7.71 -6.99
CA LYS A 54 7.98 -8.35 -7.21
C LYS A 54 6.83 -7.33 -7.22
N ARG A 55 6.81 -6.39 -6.26
CA ARG A 55 5.79 -5.34 -6.22
C ARG A 55 5.85 -4.44 -7.44
N ALA A 56 7.06 -4.07 -7.90
CA ALA A 56 7.22 -3.29 -9.12
C ALA A 56 6.59 -4.00 -10.33
N THR A 57 6.87 -5.31 -10.49
CA THR A 57 6.25 -6.11 -11.56
C THR A 57 4.73 -6.18 -11.42
N GLN A 58 4.21 -6.33 -10.21
CA GLN A 58 2.77 -6.32 -9.96
C GLN A 58 2.15 -4.96 -10.30
N ALA A 59 2.82 -3.86 -9.92
CA ALA A 59 2.38 -2.51 -10.23
C ALA A 59 2.33 -2.24 -11.74
N ASP A 60 3.34 -2.68 -12.49
CA ASP A 60 3.39 -2.58 -13.94
C ASP A 60 2.25 -3.37 -14.61
N TYR A 61 1.95 -4.55 -14.05
CA TYR A 61 0.84 -5.38 -14.55
C TYR A 61 -0.51 -4.69 -14.31
N ILE A 62 -0.77 -4.21 -13.10
CA ILE A 62 -1.99 -3.48 -12.77
C ILE A 62 -2.12 -2.22 -13.63
N ARG A 63 -1.02 -1.45 -13.80
CA ARG A 63 -1.06 -0.24 -14.64
C ARG A 63 -1.49 -0.53 -16.08
N LYS A 64 -1.08 -1.65 -16.65
CA LYS A 64 -1.51 -2.08 -18.00
C LYS A 64 -3.00 -2.42 -18.06
N MET A 65 -3.58 -2.90 -16.95
CA MET A 65 -5.01 -3.20 -16.87
C MET A 65 -5.88 -1.95 -16.65
N LEU A 66 -5.29 -0.86 -16.20
CA LEU A 66 -5.95 0.44 -15.97
C LEU A 66 -5.98 1.26 -17.27
N ASP A 67 -6.50 0.70 -18.35
CA ASP A 67 -6.65 1.45 -19.61
C ASP A 67 -7.67 2.60 -19.39
N PRO A 68 -7.28 3.86 -19.64
CA PRO A 68 -8.16 5.01 -19.44
C PRO A 68 -9.37 5.04 -20.36
N GLY A 69 -9.39 4.23 -21.43
CA GLY A 69 -10.51 4.15 -22.37
C GLY A 69 -11.70 3.30 -21.92
N GLU A 70 -11.60 2.58 -20.80
CA GLU A 70 -12.62 1.60 -20.38
C GLU A 70 -13.57 2.07 -19.28
N GLY A 71 -13.73 3.36 -19.06
CA GLY A 71 -14.69 3.94 -18.10
C GLY A 71 -14.16 4.09 -16.67
N PRO A 72 -15.06 4.43 -15.72
CA PRO A 72 -14.70 4.76 -14.33
C PRO A 72 -13.99 3.62 -13.58
N VAL A 73 -12.94 3.97 -12.85
CA VAL A 73 -12.10 3.01 -12.10
C VAL A 73 -11.98 3.41 -10.65
N ILE A 74 -12.13 2.43 -9.76
CA ILE A 74 -11.72 2.50 -8.35
C ILE A 74 -10.70 1.38 -8.11
N LEU A 75 -9.56 1.73 -7.55
CA LEU A 75 -8.52 0.79 -7.17
C LEU A 75 -8.25 0.92 -5.68
N CYS A 76 -8.32 -0.18 -4.95
CA CYS A 76 -8.12 -0.20 -3.49
C CYS A 76 -7.25 -1.39 -3.08
N GLY A 77 -6.74 -1.33 -1.84
CA GLY A 77 -6.06 -2.45 -1.20
C GLY A 77 -4.73 -2.09 -0.55
N ASP A 78 -4.09 -3.13 -0.02
CA ASP A 78 -2.75 -3.06 0.58
C ASP A 78 -1.67 -3.15 -0.50
N PHE A 79 -0.96 -2.04 -0.69
CA PHE A 79 0.17 -2.01 -1.63
C PHE A 79 1.47 -2.50 -1.00
N ASN A 80 1.49 -2.72 0.32
CA ASN A 80 2.69 -3.05 1.08
C ASN A 80 3.86 -2.07 0.84
N ASP A 81 3.56 -0.86 0.40
CA ASP A 81 4.54 0.15 -0.01
C ASP A 81 4.03 1.57 0.26
N THR A 82 4.93 2.52 0.44
CA THR A 82 4.61 3.90 0.82
C THR A 82 4.35 4.80 -0.40
N PRO A 83 3.78 6.01 -0.21
CA PRO A 83 3.54 6.97 -1.30
C PRO A 83 4.82 7.43 -2.05
N ALA A 84 6.00 7.24 -1.47
CA ALA A 84 7.28 7.55 -2.11
C ALA A 84 7.77 6.45 -3.07
N SER A 85 7.15 5.27 -3.04
CA SER A 85 7.62 4.09 -3.77
C SER A 85 7.33 4.15 -5.26
N TYR A 86 8.06 3.31 -6.02
CA TYR A 86 7.78 3.02 -7.42
C TYR A 86 6.36 2.42 -7.57
N THR A 87 6.03 1.42 -6.75
CA THR A 87 4.75 0.73 -6.74
C THR A 87 3.57 1.70 -6.69
N TYR A 88 3.55 2.57 -5.70
CA TYR A 88 2.48 3.56 -5.56
C TYR A 88 2.42 4.53 -6.74
N ARG A 89 3.56 5.09 -7.15
CA ARG A 89 3.59 6.07 -8.26
C ARG A 89 3.12 5.47 -9.59
N THR A 90 3.55 4.24 -9.87
CA THR A 90 3.17 3.53 -11.09
C THR A 90 1.67 3.23 -11.13
N VAL A 91 1.12 2.67 -10.05
CA VAL A 91 -0.31 2.35 -9.99
C VAL A 91 -1.17 3.61 -9.98
N LYS A 92 -0.78 4.61 -9.18
CA LYS A 92 -1.51 5.87 -9.11
C LYS A 92 -1.53 6.59 -10.47
N GLY A 93 -0.37 6.75 -11.11
CA GLY A 93 -0.30 7.52 -12.36
C GLY A 93 -1.07 8.84 -12.25
N ASP A 94 -2.04 9.04 -13.15
CA ASP A 94 -2.89 10.23 -13.19
C ASP A 94 -4.18 10.11 -12.35
N LEU A 95 -4.40 8.95 -11.71
CA LEU A 95 -5.55 8.74 -10.84
C LEU A 95 -5.46 9.59 -9.56
N THR A 96 -6.59 9.81 -8.92
CA THR A 96 -6.70 10.58 -7.68
C THR A 96 -6.53 9.68 -6.46
N ASP A 97 -5.64 10.02 -5.54
CA ASP A 97 -5.51 9.35 -4.24
C ASP A 97 -6.54 9.94 -3.28
N GLY A 98 -7.46 9.13 -2.80
CA GLY A 98 -8.58 9.56 -1.95
C GLY A 98 -8.15 10.23 -0.65
N PHE A 99 -7.05 9.75 -0.01
CA PHE A 99 -6.52 10.42 1.17
C PHE A 99 -5.99 11.81 0.86
N ARG A 100 -5.35 12.01 -0.28
CA ARG A 100 -4.81 13.32 -0.68
C ARG A 100 -5.88 14.28 -1.15
N ASP A 101 -7.00 13.76 -1.64
CA ASP A 101 -8.13 14.55 -2.12
C ASP A 101 -9.01 15.04 -0.97
N CYS A 102 -9.44 14.15 -0.10
CA CYS A 102 -10.43 14.46 0.94
C CYS A 102 -10.11 13.88 2.34
N GLY A 103 -8.91 13.37 2.54
CA GLY A 103 -8.44 12.89 3.84
C GLY A 103 -7.81 13.98 4.70
N SER A 104 -7.59 13.66 5.98
CA SER A 104 -6.95 14.57 6.94
C SER A 104 -6.00 13.83 7.89
N GLY A 105 -5.09 14.58 8.52
CA GLY A 105 -4.14 14.06 9.49
C GLY A 105 -2.98 13.27 8.86
N PHE A 106 -2.42 12.31 9.59
CA PHE A 106 -1.23 11.56 9.17
C PHE A 106 -1.53 10.42 8.19
N GLY A 107 -2.76 9.94 8.12
CA GLY A 107 -3.20 8.92 7.17
C GLY A 107 -2.52 7.56 7.29
N TYR A 108 -1.82 7.24 8.38
CA TYR A 108 -1.22 5.93 8.54
C TYR A 108 -2.29 4.84 8.58
N THR A 109 -2.00 3.72 7.93
CA THR A 109 -2.89 2.56 7.89
C THR A 109 -2.28 1.33 8.56
N PHE A 110 -0.95 1.26 8.67
CA PHE A 110 -0.24 0.19 9.33
C PHE A 110 0.12 0.56 10.78
N ARG A 111 -0.32 -0.25 11.76
CA ARG A 111 -0.20 0.04 13.20
C ARG A 111 1.18 -0.22 13.78
N GLN A 112 1.94 -1.11 13.16
CA GLN A 112 3.31 -1.40 13.56
C GLN A 112 4.27 -0.30 13.07
N LEU A 113 5.55 -0.42 13.40
CA LEU A 113 6.61 0.50 12.96
C LEU A 113 6.29 1.97 13.24
N LYS A 114 5.93 2.29 14.51
CA LYS A 114 5.64 3.64 15.01
C LYS A 114 4.42 4.34 14.39
N ARG A 115 3.55 3.61 13.72
CA ARG A 115 2.30 4.15 13.11
C ARG A 115 2.55 5.32 12.15
N ILE A 116 3.54 5.19 11.28
CA ILE A 116 3.90 6.24 10.32
C ILE A 116 3.65 5.84 8.86
N PHE A 117 3.34 4.55 8.59
CA PHE A 117 3.20 4.06 7.24
C PHE A 117 1.75 4.01 6.79
N ARG A 118 1.48 4.68 5.65
CA ARG A 118 0.29 4.50 4.84
C ARG A 118 0.64 3.56 3.71
N ILE A 119 0.06 2.37 3.71
CA ILE A 119 0.30 1.31 2.74
C ILE A 119 -0.98 0.77 2.13
N ASP A 120 -2.13 1.15 2.69
CA ASP A 120 -3.46 0.86 2.17
C ASP A 120 -4.04 2.12 1.49
N TYR A 121 -4.63 1.93 0.34
CA TYR A 121 -5.05 3.03 -0.53
C TYR A 121 -6.45 2.80 -1.09
N ILE A 122 -7.13 3.90 -1.38
CA ILE A 122 -8.23 3.99 -2.34
C ILE A 122 -7.86 5.08 -3.33
N ILE A 123 -7.76 4.69 -4.60
CA ILE A 123 -7.36 5.54 -5.72
C ILE A 123 -8.47 5.43 -6.77
N TYR A 124 -8.83 6.51 -7.44
CA TYR A 124 -9.94 6.52 -8.39
C TYR A 124 -9.67 7.44 -9.58
N SER A 125 -10.41 7.18 -10.67
CA SER A 125 -10.35 7.97 -11.89
C SER A 125 -11.04 9.33 -11.71
N PRO A 126 -10.74 10.33 -12.58
CA PRO A 126 -11.33 11.67 -12.53
C PRO A 126 -12.87 11.70 -12.67
N ASP A 127 -13.47 10.59 -13.06
CA ASP A 127 -14.93 10.43 -13.13
C ASP A 127 -15.61 10.53 -11.75
N PHE A 128 -14.82 10.40 -10.68
CA PHE A 128 -15.32 10.47 -9.31
C PHE A 128 -14.84 11.74 -8.61
N LYS A 129 -15.66 12.18 -7.67
CA LYS A 129 -15.31 13.21 -6.70
C LYS A 129 -15.40 12.66 -5.27
N GLY A 130 -14.31 12.79 -4.53
CA GLY A 130 -14.27 12.41 -3.11
C GLY A 130 -15.04 13.40 -2.23
N VAL A 131 -15.70 12.88 -1.22
CA VAL A 131 -16.40 13.65 -0.19
C VAL A 131 -15.72 13.49 1.15
N THR A 132 -15.45 12.26 1.55
CA THR A 132 -14.74 11.95 2.80
C THR A 132 -13.79 10.77 2.61
N TYR A 133 -12.71 10.82 3.36
CA TYR A 133 -11.79 9.70 3.53
C TYR A 133 -11.51 9.53 5.02
N ASP A 134 -11.76 8.36 5.55
CA ASP A 134 -11.56 8.04 6.95
C ASP A 134 -10.78 6.74 7.13
N SER A 135 -10.13 6.62 8.27
CA SER A 135 -9.41 5.42 8.68
C SER A 135 -9.65 5.17 10.16
N PRO A 136 -10.82 4.60 10.50
CA PRO A 136 -11.25 4.44 11.89
C PRO A 136 -10.31 3.53 12.69
N ASN A 137 -10.19 3.83 13.98
CA ASN A 137 -9.29 3.10 14.87
C ASN A 137 -9.97 1.85 15.44
N LEU A 138 -10.08 0.80 14.62
CA LEU A 138 -10.65 -0.50 15.01
C LEU A 138 -9.54 -1.52 15.26
N ASP A 139 -9.58 -2.22 16.38
CA ASP A 139 -8.47 -3.09 16.87
C ASP A 139 -8.57 -4.56 16.40
N TYR A 140 -9.15 -4.81 15.22
CA TYR A 140 -9.30 -6.17 14.69
C TYR A 140 -8.10 -6.65 13.87
N SER A 141 -7.19 -5.74 13.50
CA SER A 141 -6.07 -6.01 12.62
C SER A 141 -4.87 -5.13 12.96
N ASP A 142 -3.69 -5.48 12.52
CA ASP A 142 -2.51 -4.61 12.49
C ASP A 142 -2.59 -3.55 11.38
N HIS A 143 -3.61 -3.61 10.51
CA HIS A 143 -4.01 -2.53 9.62
C HIS A 143 -5.26 -1.81 10.14
N LYS A 144 -5.36 -0.53 9.84
CA LYS A 144 -6.59 0.24 9.97
C LYS A 144 -7.41 0.09 8.70
N PRO A 145 -8.73 -0.05 8.80
CA PRO A 145 -9.57 0.00 7.61
C PRO A 145 -9.49 1.38 6.95
N VAL A 146 -9.71 1.41 5.67
CA VAL A 146 -9.80 2.64 4.87
C VAL A 146 -11.21 2.72 4.31
N VAL A 147 -11.87 3.87 4.53
CA VAL A 147 -13.22 4.15 4.06
C VAL A 147 -13.19 5.41 3.22
N TRP A 148 -13.75 5.35 2.04
CA TRP A 148 -13.92 6.49 1.17
C TRP A 148 -15.38 6.61 0.73
N LEU A 149 -15.89 7.82 0.76
CA LEU A 149 -17.19 8.17 0.21
C LEU A 149 -16.97 9.18 -0.92
N GLY A 150 -17.59 8.92 -2.04
CA GLY A 150 -17.56 9.79 -3.20
C GLY A 150 -18.76 9.56 -4.09
N TYR A 151 -18.86 10.32 -5.17
CA TYR A 151 -19.91 10.21 -6.18
C TYR A 151 -19.31 10.34 -7.59
N VAL A 152 -20.06 9.93 -8.58
CA VAL A 152 -19.72 10.11 -10.00
C VAL A 152 -20.05 11.54 -10.40
N ASN A 153 -19.11 12.19 -11.10
CA ASN A 153 -19.32 13.53 -11.66
C ASN A 153 -20.33 13.54 -12.78
#